data_9feb9ffaec090ac1e571c551fe7c2068
#
_entry.id   9feb9ffaec090ac1e571c551fe7c2068
#
_cell.length_a   1.000
_cell.length_b   1.000
_cell.length_c   1.000
_cell.angle_alpha   90.00
_cell.angle_beta   90.00
_cell.angle_gamma   90.00
#
_symmetry.space_group_name_H-M   'P 1'
#
loop_
_entity.id
_entity.type
_entity.pdbx_description
1 polymer ?
#
loop_
_entity_poly.entity_id
_entity_poly.type
_entity_poly.pdbx_seq_one_letter_code
_entity_poly.pdbx_strand_id
1 'polypeptide(L)'
;MPEDKRAADVLSREERRFLNRWSDDLRILSGEAHAHITLKIRRILYVALSLYFIRACLIFYIVNDVVASGHAQQYLVDGGMMIVRLTVLFIFIAAYQRLLDKSRWIKSISIASIAVSCSLIWQDAEWLYLTLSSQISLLFVYPLVLRLSCLLCLIWSHKLLIDREG
;
A
#
# COMPACT_ATOMS: atom_id res chain seq x y z
N MET A 1 9.15 9.25 61.97
CA MET A 1 8.59 8.25 61.05
C MET A 1 9.48 8.14 59.81
N PRO A 2 10.52 7.34 59.79
CA PRO A 2 11.35 7.09 58.63
C PRO A 2 11.37 5.61 58.19
N GLU A 3 10.42 4.76 58.60
CA GLU A 3 10.50 3.31 58.32
C GLU A 3 9.79 2.89 57.03
N ASP A 4 8.97 3.74 56.46
CA ASP A 4 8.12 3.36 55.33
C ASP A 4 8.82 3.47 53.94
N LYS A 5 10.01 4.06 53.86
CA LYS A 5 10.79 4.16 52.61
C LYS A 5 11.69 2.96 52.33
N ARG A 6 11.90 2.06 53.29
CA ARG A 6 12.75 0.86 53.09
C ARG A 6 11.99 -0.37 52.60
N ALA A 7 10.65 -0.40 52.71
CA ALA A 7 9.83 -1.51 52.24
C ALA A 7 9.67 -1.55 50.71
N ALA A 8 9.85 -0.42 50.05
CA ALA A 8 9.72 -0.34 48.58
C ALA A 8 10.98 -0.79 47.80
N ASP A 9 12.10 -1.02 48.50
CA ASP A 9 13.38 -1.26 47.81
C ASP A 9 13.87 -2.71 47.85
N VAL A 10 13.06 -3.65 48.31
CA VAL A 10 13.44 -5.06 48.40
C VAL A 10 12.50 -5.94 47.59
N LEU A 11 12.39 -5.68 46.28
CA LEU A 11 12.18 -6.80 45.36
C LEU A 11 13.37 -7.75 45.53
N SER A 12 13.09 -8.99 45.94
CA SER A 12 14.12 -10.00 46.09
C SER A 12 14.94 -10.11 44.79
N ARG A 13 16.19 -10.49 44.85
CA ARG A 13 17.03 -10.67 43.65
C ARG A 13 16.38 -11.62 42.64
N GLU A 14 15.57 -12.54 43.14
CA GLU A 14 14.81 -13.49 42.30
C GLU A 14 13.65 -12.84 41.57
N GLU A 15 12.88 -11.97 42.22
CA GLU A 15 11.79 -11.21 41.60
C GLU A 15 12.32 -10.26 40.53
N ARG A 16 13.43 -9.58 40.75
CA ARG A 16 14.10 -8.74 39.72
C ARG A 16 14.59 -9.59 38.54
N ARG A 17 15.12 -10.79 38.78
CA ARG A 17 15.51 -11.71 37.69
C ARG A 17 14.32 -12.22 36.92
N PHE A 18 13.22 -12.52 37.60
CA PHE A 18 11.96 -12.94 36.96
C PHE A 18 11.38 -11.83 36.09
N LEU A 19 11.25 -10.61 36.60
CA LEU A 19 10.75 -9.45 35.87
C LEU A 19 11.62 -9.12 34.65
N ASN A 20 12.94 -9.18 34.79
CA ASN A 20 13.85 -8.95 33.67
C ASN A 20 13.68 -10.03 32.59
N ARG A 21 13.60 -11.30 32.97
CA ARG A 21 13.37 -12.40 32.03
C ARG A 21 12.00 -12.25 31.31
N TRP A 22 10.97 -11.90 32.06
CA TRP A 22 9.64 -11.68 31.51
C TRP A 22 9.59 -10.47 30.55
N SER A 23 10.29 -9.40 30.87
CA SER A 23 10.42 -8.24 29.96
C SER A 23 11.20 -8.57 28.69
N ASP A 24 12.24 -9.41 28.78
CA ASP A 24 12.99 -9.88 27.62
C ASP A 24 12.14 -10.80 26.73
N ASP A 25 11.38 -11.72 27.32
CA ASP A 25 10.45 -12.60 26.59
C ASP A 25 9.36 -11.79 25.88
N LEU A 26 8.77 -10.79 26.55
CA LEU A 26 7.80 -9.88 25.93
C LEU A 26 8.40 -9.06 24.77
N ARG A 27 9.65 -8.63 24.93
CA ARG A 27 10.37 -7.89 23.88
C ARG A 27 10.65 -8.75 22.65
N ILE A 28 11.02 -10.03 22.87
CA ILE A 28 11.22 -10.99 21.79
C ILE A 28 9.89 -11.26 21.08
N LEU A 29 8.82 -11.56 21.81
CA LEU A 29 7.50 -11.81 21.25
C LEU A 29 6.95 -10.60 20.49
N SER A 30 7.14 -9.37 20.99
CA SER A 30 6.75 -8.16 20.27
C SER A 30 7.58 -7.97 19.00
N GLY A 31 8.87 -8.25 19.02
CA GLY A 31 9.75 -8.20 17.87
C GLY A 31 9.34 -9.17 16.76
N GLU A 32 8.98 -10.40 17.12
CA GLU A 32 8.49 -11.41 16.18
C GLU A 32 7.13 -11.02 15.58
N ALA A 33 6.21 -10.49 16.40
CA ALA A 33 4.92 -10.00 15.91
C ALA A 33 5.09 -8.84 14.93
N HIS A 34 5.98 -7.88 15.22
CA HIS A 34 6.30 -6.77 14.32
C HIS A 34 6.90 -7.25 12.99
N ALA A 35 7.83 -8.21 13.04
CA ALA A 35 8.44 -8.78 11.85
C ALA A 35 7.39 -9.50 10.97
N HIS A 36 6.47 -10.23 11.59
CA HIS A 36 5.39 -10.94 10.88
C HIS A 36 4.42 -9.97 10.20
N ILE A 37 4.01 -8.90 10.88
CA ILE A 37 3.14 -7.86 10.28
C ILE A 37 3.85 -7.15 9.13
N THR A 38 5.11 -6.79 9.30
CA THR A 38 5.93 -6.18 8.24
C THR A 38 6.02 -7.07 7.01
N LEU A 39 6.20 -8.38 7.20
CA LEU A 39 6.22 -9.34 6.10
C LEU A 39 4.87 -9.42 5.37
N LYS A 40 3.75 -9.39 6.11
CA LYS A 40 2.40 -9.34 5.52
C LYS A 40 2.21 -8.08 4.69
N ILE A 41 2.56 -6.91 5.21
CA ILE A 41 2.48 -5.63 4.47
C ILE A 41 3.31 -5.73 3.18
N ARG A 42 4.54 -6.23 3.27
CA ARG A 42 5.42 -6.37 2.10
C ARG A 42 4.82 -7.29 1.04
N ARG A 43 4.20 -8.42 1.42
CA ARG A 43 3.49 -9.31 0.49
C ARG A 43 2.31 -8.62 -0.18
N ILE A 44 1.49 -7.89 0.57
CA ILE A 44 0.34 -7.14 0.03
C ILE A 44 0.81 -6.07 -0.97
N LEU A 45 1.90 -5.36 -0.67
CA LEU A 45 2.47 -4.38 -1.60
C LEU A 45 3.03 -5.02 -2.89
N TYR A 46 3.59 -6.23 -2.81
CA TYR A 46 3.98 -6.98 -4.02
C TYR A 46 2.77 -7.34 -4.87
N VAL A 47 1.67 -7.78 -4.25
CA VAL A 47 0.41 -8.05 -4.96
C VAL A 47 -0.11 -6.77 -5.60
N ALA A 48 -0.13 -5.64 -4.89
CA ALA A 48 -0.53 -4.34 -5.44
C ALA A 48 0.32 -3.93 -6.65
N LEU A 49 1.64 -4.08 -6.58
CA LEU A 49 2.55 -3.81 -7.70
C LEU A 49 2.28 -4.72 -8.90
N SER A 50 2.02 -6.01 -8.65
CA SER A 50 1.72 -6.98 -9.73
C SER A 50 0.40 -6.64 -10.41
N LEU A 51 -0.67 -6.35 -9.67
CA LEU A 51 -1.96 -5.92 -10.20
C LEU A 51 -1.82 -4.64 -11.03
N TYR A 52 -0.98 -3.74 -10.56
CA TYR A 52 -0.70 -2.49 -11.22
C TYR A 52 0.06 -2.69 -12.54
N PHE A 53 1.05 -3.57 -12.55
CA PHE A 53 1.78 -3.93 -13.77
C PHE A 53 0.87 -4.60 -14.80
N ILE A 54 0.04 -5.56 -14.38
CA ILE A 54 -0.95 -6.22 -15.25
C ILE A 54 -1.89 -5.18 -15.87
N ARG A 55 -2.37 -4.23 -15.05
CA ARG A 55 -3.21 -3.13 -15.54
C ARG A 55 -2.47 -2.26 -16.57
N ALA A 56 -1.21 -1.93 -16.35
CA ALA A 56 -0.40 -1.15 -17.29
C ALA A 56 -0.27 -1.86 -18.65
N CYS A 57 0.00 -3.15 -18.63
CA CYS A 57 0.07 -3.98 -19.85
C CYS A 57 -1.28 -4.02 -20.58
N LEU A 58 -2.39 -4.17 -19.85
CA LEU A 58 -3.73 -4.20 -20.42
C LEU A 58 -4.09 -2.88 -21.10
N ILE A 59 -3.78 -1.75 -20.44
CA ILE A 59 -4.02 -0.42 -21.02
C ILE A 59 -3.18 -0.22 -22.27
N PHE A 60 -1.91 -0.61 -22.22
CA PHE A 60 -1.05 -0.52 -23.40
C PHE A 60 -1.60 -1.33 -24.58
N TYR A 61 -2.12 -2.53 -24.31
CA TYR A 61 -2.79 -3.35 -25.33
C TYR A 61 -4.01 -2.65 -25.90
N ILE A 62 -4.91 -2.12 -25.05
CA ILE A 62 -6.13 -1.41 -25.47
C ILE A 62 -5.79 -0.17 -26.31
N VAL A 63 -4.83 0.64 -25.85
CA VAL A 63 -4.41 1.86 -26.57
C VAL A 63 -3.83 1.49 -27.94
N ASN A 64 -3.02 0.44 -28.02
CA ASN A 64 -2.45 -0.01 -29.30
C ASN A 64 -3.54 -0.47 -30.29
N ASP A 65 -4.56 -1.18 -29.82
CA ASP A 65 -5.69 -1.63 -30.63
C ASP A 65 -6.53 -0.44 -31.15
N VAL A 66 -6.78 0.56 -30.29
CA VAL A 66 -7.51 1.79 -30.67
C VAL A 66 -6.71 2.63 -31.66
N VAL A 67 -5.38 2.73 -31.48
CA VAL A 67 -4.50 3.44 -32.43
C VAL A 67 -4.51 2.76 -33.80
N ALA A 68 -4.47 1.44 -33.82
CA ALA A 68 -4.54 0.65 -35.06
C ALA A 68 -5.88 0.87 -35.81
N SER A 69 -6.97 1.19 -35.11
CA SER A 69 -8.29 1.48 -35.69
C SER A 69 -8.47 2.91 -36.28
N GLY A 70 -7.40 3.73 -36.28
CA GLY A 70 -7.39 5.05 -36.95
C GLY A 70 -7.80 6.25 -36.10
N HIS A 71 -8.06 6.08 -34.81
CA HIS A 71 -8.43 7.15 -33.87
C HIS A 71 -7.21 7.72 -33.11
N ALA A 72 -6.06 7.76 -33.76
CA ALA A 72 -4.74 7.87 -33.14
C ALA A 72 -4.45 9.15 -32.37
N GLN A 73 -4.88 10.33 -32.86
CA GLN A 73 -4.32 11.59 -32.34
C GLN A 73 -4.81 11.98 -30.94
N GLN A 74 -6.08 11.79 -30.65
CA GLN A 74 -6.67 12.18 -29.36
C GLN A 74 -6.24 11.21 -28.23
N TYR A 75 -6.12 9.94 -28.56
CA TYR A 75 -5.75 8.89 -27.61
C TYR A 75 -4.23 8.84 -27.29
N LEU A 76 -3.36 9.35 -28.16
CA LEU A 76 -1.93 9.41 -27.88
C LEU A 76 -1.57 10.41 -26.76
N VAL A 77 -2.24 11.56 -26.70
CA VAL A 77 -2.03 12.56 -25.65
C VAL A 77 -2.54 12.00 -24.30
N ASP A 78 -3.73 11.42 -24.30
CA ASP A 78 -4.33 10.83 -23.09
C ASP A 78 -3.55 9.60 -22.63
N GLY A 79 -3.08 8.76 -23.54
CA GLY A 79 -2.22 7.61 -23.25
C GLY A 79 -0.88 8.02 -22.64
N GLY A 80 -0.26 9.09 -23.14
CA GLY A 80 0.98 9.64 -22.59
C GLY A 80 0.81 10.11 -21.14
N MET A 81 -0.25 10.88 -20.86
CA MET A 81 -0.59 11.32 -19.50
C MET A 81 -0.91 10.14 -18.57
N MET A 82 -1.53 9.11 -19.10
CA MET A 82 -1.82 7.90 -18.35
C MET A 82 -0.54 7.14 -17.95
N ILE A 83 0.44 7.03 -18.83
CA ILE A 83 1.75 6.43 -18.53
C ILE A 83 2.46 7.22 -17.42
N VAL A 84 2.47 8.55 -17.49
CA VAL A 84 3.07 9.39 -16.44
C VAL A 84 2.41 9.12 -15.08
N ARG A 85 1.09 9.10 -15.01
CA ARG A 85 0.34 8.83 -13.77
C ARG A 85 0.58 7.42 -13.24
N LEU A 86 0.67 6.44 -14.15
CA LEU A 86 1.05 5.08 -13.83
C LEU A 86 2.44 5.04 -13.17
N THR A 87 3.39 5.72 -13.75
CA THR A 87 4.76 5.79 -13.23
C THR A 87 4.81 6.43 -11.84
N VAL A 88 4.06 7.52 -11.64
CA VAL A 88 3.98 8.19 -10.33
C VAL A 88 3.46 7.24 -9.24
N LEU A 89 2.35 6.55 -9.48
CA LEU A 89 1.83 5.60 -8.48
C LEU A 89 2.79 4.44 -8.23
N PHE A 90 3.44 3.91 -9.28
CA PHE A 90 4.46 2.89 -9.14
C PHE A 90 5.62 3.35 -8.22
N ILE A 91 6.10 4.57 -8.42
CA ILE A 91 7.15 5.17 -7.57
C ILE A 91 6.68 5.27 -6.12
N PHE A 92 5.43 5.71 -5.86
CA PHE A 92 4.88 5.79 -4.51
C PHE A 92 4.79 4.42 -3.83
N ILE A 93 4.30 3.40 -4.52
CA ILE A 93 4.20 2.04 -3.96
C ILE A 93 5.60 1.45 -3.72
N ALA A 94 6.53 1.65 -4.64
CA ALA A 94 7.91 1.19 -4.49
C ALA A 94 8.64 1.91 -3.34
N ALA A 95 8.42 3.22 -3.19
CA ALA A 95 8.94 3.99 -2.06
C ALA A 95 8.35 3.50 -0.73
N TYR A 96 7.04 3.25 -0.68
CA TYR A 96 6.37 2.67 0.49
C TYR A 96 7.02 1.34 0.89
N GLN A 97 7.24 0.46 -0.07
CA GLN A 97 7.87 -0.84 0.18
C GLN A 97 9.32 -0.73 0.68
N ARG A 98 10.12 0.18 0.08
CA ARG A 98 11.52 0.39 0.49
C ARG A 98 11.68 1.02 1.86
N LEU A 99 10.78 1.92 2.21
CA LEU A 99 10.85 2.73 3.43
C LEU A 99 10.09 2.11 4.61
N LEU A 100 9.46 0.94 4.41
CA LEU A 100 8.62 0.27 5.41
C LEU A 100 9.31 0.07 6.76
N ASP A 101 10.62 -0.17 6.76
CA ASP A 101 11.40 -0.43 7.98
C ASP A 101 12.26 0.75 8.44
N LYS A 102 12.34 1.84 7.67
CA LYS A 102 13.40 2.85 7.85
C LYS A 102 12.91 4.27 8.08
N SER A 103 11.65 4.58 7.84
CA SER A 103 11.21 5.98 7.76
C SER A 103 10.09 6.31 8.74
N ARG A 104 10.25 7.44 9.46
CA ARG A 104 9.17 8.08 10.22
C ARG A 104 8.02 8.55 9.32
N TRP A 105 8.28 8.74 8.02
CA TRP A 105 7.33 9.22 7.03
C TRP A 105 6.50 8.11 6.39
N ILE A 106 6.63 6.87 6.85
CA ILE A 106 5.98 5.72 6.22
C ILE A 106 4.45 5.85 6.18
N LYS A 107 3.83 6.39 7.23
CA LYS A 107 2.38 6.65 7.28
C LYS A 107 1.97 7.67 6.22
N SER A 108 2.72 8.77 6.11
CA SER A 108 2.45 9.82 5.11
C SER A 108 2.60 9.29 3.68
N ILE A 109 3.61 8.47 3.41
CA ILE A 109 3.82 7.85 2.10
C ILE A 109 2.69 6.86 1.79
N SER A 110 2.23 6.08 2.77
CA SER A 110 1.10 5.17 2.61
C SER A 110 -0.19 5.94 2.29
N ILE A 111 -0.50 7.01 3.02
CA ILE A 111 -1.65 7.88 2.77
C ILE A 111 -1.54 8.53 1.39
N ALA A 112 -0.37 9.05 1.04
CA ALA A 112 -0.14 9.63 -0.29
C ALA A 112 -0.36 8.61 -1.42
N SER A 113 0.08 7.37 -1.24
CA SER A 113 -0.15 6.28 -2.20
C SER A 113 -1.66 6.01 -2.40
N ILE A 114 -2.44 6.00 -1.30
CA ILE A 114 -3.89 5.84 -1.35
C ILE A 114 -4.54 7.04 -2.05
N ALA A 115 -4.16 8.28 -1.68
CA ALA A 115 -4.71 9.51 -2.27
C ALA A 115 -4.45 9.58 -3.79
N VAL A 116 -3.22 9.27 -4.23
CA VAL A 116 -2.88 9.18 -5.65
C VAL A 116 -3.71 8.09 -6.34
N SER A 117 -3.86 6.91 -5.73
CA SER A 117 -4.68 5.84 -6.30
C SER A 117 -6.15 6.26 -6.44
N CYS A 118 -6.72 6.95 -5.44
CA CYS A 118 -8.10 7.48 -5.48
C CYS A 118 -8.28 8.51 -6.59
N SER A 119 -7.34 9.45 -6.73
CA SER A 119 -7.42 10.49 -7.78
C SER A 119 -7.43 9.88 -9.19
N LEU A 120 -6.77 8.76 -9.37
CA LEU A 120 -6.73 8.05 -10.65
C LEU A 120 -7.99 7.23 -10.95
N ILE A 121 -8.79 6.87 -9.93
CA ILE A 121 -10.08 6.18 -10.13
C ILE A 121 -11.08 7.07 -10.86
N TRP A 122 -11.11 8.36 -10.52
CA TRP A 122 -11.97 9.31 -11.18
C TRP A 122 -11.74 9.32 -12.71
N GLN A 123 -10.48 9.34 -13.10
CA GLN A 123 -10.11 9.30 -14.51
C GLN A 123 -10.49 7.98 -15.19
N ASP A 124 -10.31 6.84 -14.52
CA ASP A 124 -10.73 5.54 -15.07
C ASP A 124 -12.27 5.49 -15.24
N ALA A 125 -13.02 6.10 -14.31
CA ALA A 125 -14.47 6.20 -14.39
C ALA A 125 -14.93 7.12 -15.54
N GLU A 126 -14.25 8.23 -15.76
CA GLU A 126 -14.50 9.14 -16.88
C GLU A 126 -14.24 8.43 -18.22
N TRP A 127 -13.14 7.72 -18.33
CA TRP A 127 -12.83 6.88 -19.48
C TRP A 127 -13.90 5.82 -19.71
N LEU A 128 -14.32 5.13 -18.67
CA LEU A 128 -15.40 4.13 -18.75
C LEU A 128 -16.70 4.77 -19.22
N TYR A 129 -17.06 5.95 -18.70
CA TYR A 129 -18.28 6.66 -19.11
C TYR A 129 -18.25 7.07 -20.57
N LEU A 130 -17.17 7.68 -21.05
CA LEU A 130 -16.99 8.06 -22.45
C LEU A 130 -17.05 6.84 -23.39
N THR A 131 -16.55 5.73 -22.92
CA THR A 131 -16.47 4.51 -23.66
C THR A 131 -17.83 3.77 -23.63
N LEU A 132 -18.61 3.75 -22.56
CA LEU A 132 -19.97 3.18 -22.49
C LEU A 132 -20.96 3.87 -23.45
N SER A 133 -20.74 5.13 -23.79
CA SER A 133 -21.56 5.85 -24.78
C SER A 133 -21.32 5.40 -26.24
N SER A 134 -20.28 4.59 -26.50
CA SER A 134 -19.81 4.22 -27.85
C SER A 134 -19.82 2.73 -28.18
N GLN A 135 -20.70 1.92 -27.57
CA GLN A 135 -20.84 0.46 -27.81
C GLN A 135 -19.60 -0.38 -27.46
N ILE A 136 -19.27 -0.49 -26.18
CA ILE A 136 -17.98 -1.01 -25.78
C ILE A 136 -17.96 -2.45 -25.32
N SER A 137 -16.81 -3.07 -25.62
CA SER A 137 -16.43 -4.36 -25.08
C SER A 137 -16.20 -4.29 -23.56
N LEU A 138 -16.62 -5.33 -22.84
CA LEU A 138 -16.35 -5.54 -21.39
C LEU A 138 -14.86 -5.38 -21.03
N LEU A 139 -13.97 -5.30 -22.02
CA LEU A 139 -12.53 -5.15 -21.86
C LEU A 139 -12.15 -3.91 -21.05
N PHE A 140 -12.92 -2.82 -21.13
CA PHE A 140 -12.65 -1.57 -20.41
C PHE A 140 -13.01 -1.60 -18.92
N VAL A 141 -13.81 -2.57 -18.50
CA VAL A 141 -14.13 -2.77 -17.08
C VAL A 141 -12.94 -3.35 -16.31
N TYR A 142 -12.11 -4.18 -16.94
CA TYR A 142 -10.98 -4.83 -16.27
C TYR A 142 -9.94 -3.85 -15.67
N PRO A 143 -9.51 -2.77 -16.36
CA PRO A 143 -8.60 -1.80 -15.77
C PRO A 143 -9.14 -1.14 -14.51
N LEU A 144 -10.45 -0.86 -14.45
CA LEU A 144 -11.09 -0.30 -13.27
C LEU A 144 -11.11 -1.31 -12.11
N VAL A 145 -11.48 -2.56 -12.37
CA VAL A 145 -11.48 -3.62 -11.35
C VAL A 145 -10.07 -3.84 -10.79
N LEU A 146 -9.04 -3.89 -11.66
CA LEU A 146 -7.65 -4.04 -11.21
C LEU A 146 -7.21 -2.85 -10.36
N ARG A 147 -7.63 -1.63 -10.67
CA ARG A 147 -7.33 -0.45 -9.86
C ARG A 147 -8.00 -0.50 -8.50
N LEU A 148 -9.28 -0.84 -8.45
CA LEU A 148 -10.01 -0.99 -7.18
C LEU A 148 -9.35 -2.06 -6.29
N SER A 149 -8.95 -3.17 -6.88
CA SER A 149 -8.22 -4.23 -6.16
C SER A 149 -6.87 -3.74 -5.62
N CYS A 150 -6.12 -2.96 -6.42
CA CYS A 150 -4.87 -2.32 -5.97
C CYS A 150 -5.13 -1.35 -4.82
N LEU A 151 -6.16 -0.50 -4.90
CA LEU A 151 -6.54 0.42 -3.83
C LEU A 151 -6.89 -0.32 -2.53
N LEU A 152 -7.66 -1.40 -2.61
CA LEU A 152 -7.99 -2.24 -1.45
C LEU A 152 -6.73 -2.82 -0.80
N CYS A 153 -5.75 -3.27 -1.60
CA CYS A 153 -4.44 -3.70 -1.09
C CYS A 153 -3.71 -2.58 -0.35
N LEU A 154 -3.72 -1.34 -0.88
CA LEU A 154 -3.07 -0.20 -0.24
C LEU A 154 -3.76 0.19 1.08
N ILE A 155 -5.09 0.22 1.11
CA ILE A 155 -5.87 0.49 2.34
C ILE A 155 -5.59 -0.59 3.38
N TRP A 156 -5.59 -1.86 3.00
CA TRP A 156 -5.30 -2.96 3.92
C TRP A 156 -3.87 -2.88 4.47
N SER A 157 -2.89 -2.59 3.61
CA SER A 157 -1.51 -2.41 4.05
C SER A 157 -1.36 -1.25 5.02
N HIS A 158 -2.09 -0.14 4.82
CA HIS A 158 -2.13 0.99 5.73
C HIS A 158 -2.74 0.64 7.09
N LYS A 159 -3.84 -0.11 7.11
CA LYS A 159 -4.44 -0.62 8.34
C LYS A 159 -3.45 -1.46 9.14
N LEU A 160 -2.80 -2.43 8.50
CA LEU A 160 -1.78 -3.26 9.15
C LEU A 160 -0.59 -2.44 9.66
N LEU A 161 -0.26 -1.33 8.99
CA LEU A 161 0.79 -0.42 9.46
C LEU A 161 0.38 0.30 10.75
N ILE A 162 -0.89 0.72 10.87
CA ILE A 162 -1.42 1.31 12.11
C ILE A 162 -1.43 0.26 13.23
N ASP A 163 -1.92 -0.95 12.95
CA ASP A 163 -1.98 -2.05 13.92
C ASP A 163 -0.58 -2.48 14.42
N ARG A 164 0.46 -2.25 13.62
CA ARG A 164 1.85 -2.51 14.01
C ARG A 164 2.39 -1.53 15.04
N GLU A 165 1.91 -0.30 15.02
CA GLU A 165 2.46 0.80 15.83
C GLU A 165 1.61 1.10 17.08
N GLY A 166 0.39 0.54 17.18
CA GLY A 166 -0.49 0.64 18.36
C GLY A 166 -0.24 -0.50 19.32
#